data_a3948cb9c8b7a900d645c3bee183848a
#
_entry.id   a3948cb9c8b7a900d645c3bee183848a
#
_cell.length_a   1.000
_cell.length_b   1.000
_cell.length_c   1.000
_cell.angle_alpha   90.00
_cell.angle_beta   90.00
_cell.angle_gamma   90.00
#
_symmetry.space_group_name_H-M   'P 1'
#
loop_
_entity.id
_entity.type
_entity.pdbx_description
1 polymer ?
#
loop_
_entity_poly.entity_id
_entity_poly.type
_entity_poly.pdbx_seq_one_letter_code
_entity_poly.pdbx_strand_id
1 'polypeptide(L)'
;TGIKGSVLNPLGQMVAEQVRVRTPYPLPPDRLLGIFDDLAAKLPAADRVTVGMPGMIRHGRVVSTPHYVTKRGPHTRVDPKLIEQWRNFDAQQAVAERLEMPAIVLNDAEVAGAGAVTGFGFEVVFTLGTGLGCAIFDDGHLLPHLEVSRAPVRRGRIYDTYIGDAARKRLGHLA
;
A
#
# COMPACT_ATOMS: atom_id res chain seq x y z
N THR A 1 5.41 -0.28 11.45
CA THR A 1 4.85 -0.79 10.18
C THR A 1 4.36 -2.21 10.38
N GLY A 2 3.29 -2.58 9.73
CA GLY A 2 2.70 -3.92 9.81
C GLY A 2 1.70 -4.13 8.68
N ILE A 3 1.50 -5.39 8.32
CA ILE A 3 0.45 -5.82 7.40
C ILE A 3 -0.81 -6.00 8.25
N LYS A 4 -1.92 -5.49 7.76
CA LYS A 4 -3.20 -5.49 8.47
C LYS A 4 -4.27 -6.09 7.57
N GLY A 5 -5.19 -6.84 8.15
CA GLY A 5 -6.37 -7.36 7.47
C GLY A 5 -7.63 -7.07 8.28
N SER A 6 -8.72 -6.80 7.61
CA SER A 6 -10.06 -6.65 8.17
C SER A 6 -11.10 -7.11 7.15
N VAL A 7 -12.29 -7.45 7.61
CA VAL A 7 -13.43 -7.74 6.75
C VAL A 7 -14.48 -6.66 6.93
N LEU A 8 -14.99 -6.16 5.81
CA LEU A 8 -16.03 -5.13 5.77
C LEU A 8 -17.32 -5.73 5.21
N ASN A 9 -18.46 -5.28 5.72
CA ASN A 9 -19.75 -5.52 5.10
C ASN A 9 -19.96 -4.61 3.87
N PRO A 10 -21.05 -4.79 3.08
CA PRO A 10 -21.34 -3.92 1.93
C PRO A 10 -21.52 -2.44 2.26
N LEU A 11 -21.72 -2.08 3.53
CA LEU A 11 -21.81 -0.70 4.00
C LEU A 11 -20.45 -0.13 4.43
N GLY A 12 -19.35 -0.86 4.23
CA GLY A 12 -17.99 -0.44 4.62
C GLY A 12 -17.68 -0.52 6.11
N GLN A 13 -18.53 -1.19 6.91
CA GLN A 13 -18.33 -1.35 8.34
C GLN A 13 -17.53 -2.62 8.64
N MET A 14 -16.59 -2.53 9.57
CA MET A 14 -15.84 -3.72 10.02
C MET A 14 -16.77 -4.71 10.73
N VAL A 15 -16.71 -5.97 10.31
CA VAL A 15 -17.51 -7.08 10.91
C VAL A 15 -16.73 -7.90 11.93
N ALA A 16 -15.43 -7.65 12.05
CA ALA A 16 -14.54 -8.26 13.03
C ALA A 16 -13.38 -7.31 13.37
N GLU A 17 -12.67 -7.59 14.44
CA GLU A 17 -11.47 -6.85 14.80
C GLU A 17 -10.39 -6.98 13.72
N GLN A 18 -9.64 -5.90 13.51
CA GLN A 18 -8.51 -5.87 12.59
C GLN A 18 -7.40 -6.78 13.10
N VAL A 19 -6.95 -7.71 12.27
CA VAL A 19 -5.77 -8.53 12.53
C VAL A 19 -4.53 -7.82 12.01
N ARG A 20 -3.45 -7.82 12.79
CA ARG A 20 -2.19 -7.19 12.42
C ARG A 20 -1.02 -8.15 12.58
N VAL A 21 -0.16 -8.21 11.57
CA VAL A 21 1.10 -8.94 11.57
C VAL A 21 2.24 -7.94 11.37
N ARG A 22 3.32 -8.08 12.16
CA ARG A 22 4.53 -7.28 11.93
C ARG A 22 5.12 -7.66 10.57
N THR A 23 5.42 -6.66 9.73
CA THR A 23 6.06 -6.92 8.43
C THR A 23 7.41 -7.63 8.65
N PRO A 24 7.59 -8.87 8.19
CA PRO A 24 8.87 -9.55 8.29
C PRO A 24 9.81 -9.08 7.19
N TYR A 25 11.10 -9.15 7.44
CA TYR A 25 12.12 -8.88 6.44
C TYR A 25 13.18 -9.97 6.44
N PRO A 26 13.73 -10.37 5.28
CA PRO A 26 13.34 -9.93 3.93
C PRO A 26 11.92 -10.39 3.57
N LEU A 27 11.25 -9.66 2.64
CA LEU A 27 9.89 -9.95 2.24
C LEU A 27 9.79 -10.22 0.73
N PRO A 28 10.05 -11.44 0.27
CA PRO A 28 9.76 -11.87 -1.10
C PRO A 28 8.25 -12.05 -1.33
N PRO A 29 7.78 -12.10 -2.60
CA PRO A 29 6.36 -12.29 -2.93
C PRO A 29 5.70 -13.48 -2.22
N ASP A 30 6.29 -14.67 -2.27
CA ASP A 30 5.73 -15.88 -1.67
C ASP A 30 5.52 -15.74 -0.16
N ARG A 31 6.43 -15.04 0.52
CA ARG A 31 6.29 -14.79 1.95
C ARG A 31 5.15 -13.82 2.24
N LEU A 32 4.93 -12.84 1.38
CA LEU A 32 3.77 -11.94 1.50
C LEU A 32 2.46 -12.71 1.30
N LEU A 33 2.40 -13.58 0.30
CA LEU A 33 1.22 -14.42 0.06
C LEU A 33 0.93 -15.34 1.26
N GLY A 34 1.95 -15.95 1.86
CA GLY A 34 1.78 -16.74 3.08
C GLY A 34 1.23 -15.94 4.27
N ILE A 35 1.57 -14.65 4.37
CA ILE A 35 0.98 -13.77 5.38
C ILE A 35 -0.50 -13.52 5.09
N PHE A 36 -0.89 -13.44 3.83
CA PHE A 36 -2.31 -13.30 3.47
C PHE A 36 -3.12 -14.54 3.84
N ASP A 37 -2.56 -15.73 3.69
CA ASP A 37 -3.20 -16.97 4.19
C ASP A 37 -3.40 -16.91 5.70
N ASP A 38 -2.35 -16.53 6.44
CA ASP A 38 -2.39 -16.42 7.91
C ASP A 38 -3.41 -15.37 8.39
N LEU A 39 -3.59 -14.30 7.62
CA LEU A 39 -4.59 -13.27 7.90
C LEU A 39 -6.00 -13.77 7.57
N ALA A 40 -6.18 -14.38 6.41
CA ALA A 40 -7.47 -14.94 5.96
C ALA A 40 -7.98 -16.00 6.93
N ALA A 41 -7.10 -16.88 7.42
CA ALA A 41 -7.45 -17.91 8.40
C ALA A 41 -7.96 -17.37 9.75
N LYS A 42 -7.66 -16.10 10.06
CA LYS A 42 -8.05 -15.43 11.33
C LYS A 42 -9.24 -14.49 11.16
N LEU A 43 -9.69 -14.27 9.94
CA LEU A 43 -10.75 -13.33 9.61
C LEU A 43 -12.01 -14.09 9.18
N PRO A 44 -13.20 -13.51 9.30
CA PRO A 44 -14.40 -14.05 8.70
C PRO A 44 -14.25 -14.26 7.19
N ALA A 45 -15.02 -15.18 6.63
CA ALA A 45 -15.07 -15.41 5.18
C ALA A 45 -15.48 -14.13 4.44
N ALA A 46 -14.91 -13.94 3.26
CA ALA A 46 -15.17 -12.80 2.40
C ALA A 46 -15.31 -13.27 0.94
N ASP A 47 -16.05 -12.51 0.14
CA ASP A 47 -16.31 -12.83 -1.28
C ASP A 47 -15.26 -12.24 -2.24
N ARG A 48 -14.45 -11.31 -1.78
CA ARG A 48 -13.42 -10.61 -2.55
C ARG A 48 -12.37 -10.01 -1.64
N VAL A 49 -11.21 -9.69 -2.19
CA VAL A 49 -10.12 -9.06 -1.44
C VAL A 49 -9.61 -7.80 -2.16
N THR A 50 -9.34 -6.76 -1.39
CA THR A 50 -8.60 -5.59 -1.84
C THR A 50 -7.31 -5.48 -1.04
N VAL A 51 -6.18 -5.35 -1.73
CA VAL A 51 -4.85 -5.24 -1.11
C VAL A 51 -4.24 -3.90 -1.46
N GLY A 52 -3.93 -3.11 -0.43
CA GLY A 52 -3.10 -1.90 -0.52
C GLY A 52 -1.63 -2.22 -0.33
N MET A 53 -0.80 -2.00 -1.33
CA MET A 53 0.65 -2.24 -1.29
C MET A 53 1.44 -0.93 -1.35
N PRO A 54 2.57 -0.82 -0.62
CA PRO A 54 3.44 0.34 -0.73
C PRO A 54 4.21 0.33 -2.05
N GLY A 55 4.28 1.48 -2.70
CA GLY A 55 4.98 1.67 -3.97
C GLY A 55 4.06 1.82 -5.18
N MET A 56 4.63 1.74 -6.37
CA MET A 56 3.87 1.90 -7.60
C MET A 56 3.29 0.57 -8.06
N ILE A 57 1.98 0.49 -8.06
CA ILE A 57 1.19 -0.63 -8.58
C ILE A 57 0.47 -0.16 -9.83
N ARG A 58 0.47 -0.96 -10.87
CA ARG A 58 -0.24 -0.63 -12.11
C ARG A 58 -0.92 -1.88 -12.66
N HIS A 59 -2.24 -1.81 -12.82
CA HIS A 59 -3.06 -2.95 -13.27
C HIS A 59 -2.78 -4.23 -12.47
N GLY A 60 -2.70 -4.10 -11.14
CA GLY A 60 -2.40 -5.22 -10.24
C GLY A 60 -0.95 -5.72 -10.23
N ARG A 61 -0.06 -5.14 -11.09
CA ARG A 61 1.36 -5.49 -11.18
C ARG A 61 2.25 -4.54 -10.41
N VAL A 62 3.28 -5.08 -9.78
CA VAL A 62 4.26 -4.30 -9.05
C VAL A 62 5.25 -3.66 -10.02
N VAL A 63 5.19 -2.35 -10.20
CA VAL A 63 6.19 -1.58 -10.94
C VAL A 63 7.41 -1.30 -10.05
N SER A 64 7.16 -0.88 -8.80
CA SER A 64 8.20 -0.71 -7.80
C SER A 64 7.62 -0.84 -6.38
N THR A 65 8.38 -1.42 -5.47
CA THR A 65 8.04 -1.47 -4.05
C THR A 65 9.30 -1.25 -3.19
N PRO A 66 9.67 0.01 -2.94
CA PRO A 66 10.94 0.36 -2.29
C PRO A 66 11.09 -0.20 -0.87
N HIS A 67 9.97 -0.48 -0.22
CA HIS A 67 9.97 -1.02 1.15
C HIS A 67 10.22 -2.54 1.20
N TYR A 68 9.76 -3.29 0.20
CA TYR A 68 9.84 -4.76 0.21
C TYR A 68 11.14 -5.31 -0.37
N VAL A 69 11.86 -4.49 -1.15
CA VAL A 69 13.16 -4.87 -1.73
C VAL A 69 14.35 -4.67 -0.77
N THR A 70 14.11 -4.37 0.49
CA THR A 70 15.14 -4.11 1.50
C THR A 70 15.39 -5.31 2.41
N LYS A 71 16.63 -5.47 2.90
CA LYS A 71 17.02 -6.63 3.72
C LYS A 71 16.39 -6.67 5.11
N ARG A 72 16.20 -5.50 5.75
CA ARG A 72 15.79 -5.41 7.16
C ARG A 72 14.69 -4.37 7.40
N GLY A 73 14.02 -3.91 6.34
CA GLY A 73 12.97 -2.90 6.42
C GLY A 73 13.35 -1.55 5.79
N PRO A 74 12.45 -0.57 5.84
CA PRO A 74 12.63 0.74 5.23
C PRO A 74 13.96 1.39 5.60
N HIS A 75 14.57 2.09 4.64
CA HIS A 75 15.86 2.79 4.77
C HIS A 75 17.08 1.87 5.02
N THR A 76 16.95 0.57 4.88
CA THR A 76 18.08 -0.36 4.96
C THR A 76 18.57 -0.73 3.56
N ARG A 77 19.68 -1.49 3.50
CA ARG A 77 20.29 -1.89 2.22
C ARG A 77 19.30 -2.69 1.37
N VAL A 78 19.20 -2.31 0.12
CA VAL A 78 18.41 -3.00 -0.92
C VAL A 78 19.04 -4.36 -1.24
N ASP A 79 18.20 -5.36 -1.50
CA ASP A 79 18.59 -6.67 -1.99
C ASP A 79 18.28 -6.81 -3.49
N PRO A 80 19.28 -6.97 -4.36
CA PRO A 80 19.06 -7.13 -5.80
C PRO A 80 18.16 -8.32 -6.14
N LYS A 81 18.23 -9.41 -5.36
CA LYS A 81 17.37 -10.60 -5.58
C LYS A 81 15.89 -10.27 -5.35
N LEU A 82 15.60 -9.46 -4.34
CA LEU A 82 14.23 -9.02 -4.10
C LEU A 82 13.72 -8.08 -5.20
N ILE A 83 14.60 -7.23 -5.77
CA ILE A 83 14.20 -6.40 -6.91
C ILE A 83 13.75 -7.29 -8.07
N GLU A 84 14.51 -8.33 -8.41
CA GLU A 84 14.15 -9.26 -9.49
C GLU A 84 12.83 -10.00 -9.22
N GLN A 85 12.63 -10.45 -7.99
CA GLN A 85 11.40 -11.17 -7.59
C GLN A 85 10.16 -10.28 -7.62
N TRP A 86 10.29 -9.00 -7.28
CA TRP A 86 9.18 -8.05 -7.29
C TRP A 86 8.95 -7.37 -8.65
N ARG A 87 9.94 -7.43 -9.56
CA ARG A 87 9.84 -6.78 -10.87
C ARG A 87 8.72 -7.38 -11.70
N ASN A 88 7.73 -6.55 -12.06
CA ASN A 88 6.55 -6.95 -12.83
C ASN A 88 5.75 -8.12 -12.23
N PHE A 89 5.95 -8.41 -10.93
CA PHE A 89 5.18 -9.44 -10.25
C PHE A 89 3.68 -9.12 -10.34
N ASP A 90 2.90 -10.07 -10.85
CA ASP A 90 1.45 -9.96 -10.93
C ASP A 90 0.84 -10.25 -9.57
N ALA A 91 0.82 -9.23 -8.72
CA ALA A 91 0.34 -9.37 -7.35
C ALA A 91 -1.17 -9.66 -7.31
N GLN A 92 -1.94 -9.08 -8.24
CA GLN A 92 -3.38 -9.28 -8.27
C GLN A 92 -3.75 -10.71 -8.63
N GLN A 93 -3.13 -11.26 -9.69
CA GLN A 93 -3.35 -12.65 -10.07
C GLN A 93 -2.89 -13.60 -8.95
N ALA A 94 -1.69 -13.39 -8.41
CA ALA A 94 -1.15 -14.24 -7.37
C ALA A 94 -2.02 -14.25 -6.09
N VAL A 95 -2.57 -13.10 -5.70
CA VAL A 95 -3.51 -13.00 -4.55
C VAL A 95 -4.83 -13.70 -4.87
N ALA A 96 -5.38 -13.49 -6.08
CA ALA A 96 -6.63 -14.13 -6.49
C ALA A 96 -6.53 -15.66 -6.51
N GLU A 97 -5.44 -16.17 -7.07
CA GLU A 97 -5.17 -17.63 -7.09
C GLU A 97 -4.93 -18.19 -5.69
N ARG A 98 -4.18 -17.45 -4.86
CA ARG A 98 -3.82 -17.92 -3.51
C ARG A 98 -4.99 -17.99 -2.55
N LEU A 99 -5.88 -16.99 -2.61
CA LEU A 99 -7.04 -16.89 -1.72
C LEU A 99 -8.33 -17.44 -2.37
N GLU A 100 -8.25 -17.92 -3.60
CA GLU A 100 -9.38 -18.48 -4.38
C GLU A 100 -10.59 -17.54 -4.46
N MET A 101 -10.32 -16.21 -4.59
CA MET A 101 -11.37 -15.20 -4.67
C MET A 101 -10.94 -14.02 -5.56
N PRO A 102 -11.91 -13.24 -6.11
CA PRO A 102 -11.59 -12.03 -6.86
C PRO A 102 -10.72 -11.07 -6.04
N ALA A 103 -9.64 -10.59 -6.64
CA ALA A 103 -8.69 -9.69 -5.99
C ALA A 103 -8.50 -8.39 -6.76
N ILE A 104 -8.30 -7.29 -6.05
CA ILE A 104 -7.81 -6.01 -6.56
C ILE A 104 -6.57 -5.64 -5.75
N VAL A 105 -5.49 -5.30 -6.44
CA VAL A 105 -4.25 -4.84 -5.80
C VAL A 105 -3.91 -3.45 -6.31
N LEU A 106 -3.83 -2.50 -5.39
CA LEU A 106 -3.62 -1.07 -5.63
C LEU A 106 -2.49 -0.54 -4.73
N ASN A 107 -2.11 0.72 -4.92
CA ASN A 107 -1.29 1.41 -3.94
C ASN A 107 -2.07 1.62 -2.63
N ASP A 108 -1.37 1.67 -1.49
CA ASP A 108 -2.00 1.82 -0.17
C ASP A 108 -2.73 3.17 0.00
N ALA A 109 -2.23 4.25 -0.62
CA ALA A 109 -2.92 5.54 -0.63
C ALA A 109 -4.18 5.52 -1.52
N GLU A 110 -4.19 4.74 -2.61
CA GLU A 110 -5.36 4.57 -3.47
C GLU A 110 -6.48 3.84 -2.73
N VAL A 111 -6.15 2.77 -2.01
CA VAL A 111 -7.13 2.05 -1.17
C VAL A 111 -7.68 2.95 -0.07
N ALA A 112 -6.81 3.72 0.61
CA ALA A 112 -7.24 4.66 1.63
C ALA A 112 -8.11 5.79 1.04
N GLY A 113 -7.73 6.30 -0.13
CA GLY A 113 -8.47 7.31 -0.87
C GLY A 113 -9.87 6.85 -1.24
N ALA A 114 -10.01 5.64 -1.76
CA ALA A 114 -11.30 5.07 -2.13
C ALA A 114 -12.31 5.00 -0.97
N GLY A 115 -11.81 4.88 0.26
CA GLY A 115 -12.66 4.94 1.46
C GLY A 115 -12.99 6.36 1.97
N ALA A 116 -12.41 7.40 1.35
CA ALA A 116 -12.53 8.78 1.84
C ALA A 116 -13.28 9.71 0.86
N VAL A 117 -13.31 9.36 -0.44
CA VAL A 117 -13.95 10.19 -1.48
C VAL A 117 -15.47 10.13 -1.40
N THR A 118 -16.11 11.20 -1.87
CA THR A 118 -17.57 11.29 -2.00
C THR A 118 -18.08 10.65 -3.27
N GLY A 119 -17.22 10.52 -4.28
CA GLY A 119 -17.54 9.95 -5.59
C GLY A 119 -18.12 10.94 -6.59
N PHE A 120 -18.01 12.25 -6.33
CA PHE A 120 -18.53 13.30 -7.22
C PHE A 120 -17.42 14.30 -7.57
N GLY A 121 -17.30 14.58 -8.88
CA GLY A 121 -16.35 15.54 -9.39
C GLY A 121 -14.89 15.07 -9.23
N PHE A 122 -13.97 16.02 -9.32
CA PHE A 122 -12.54 15.75 -9.20
C PHE A 122 -12.08 15.84 -7.74
N GLU A 123 -11.61 14.73 -7.21
CA GLU A 123 -11.18 14.62 -5.80
C GLU A 123 -9.73 14.16 -5.71
N VAL A 124 -8.94 14.81 -4.86
CA VAL A 124 -7.56 14.43 -4.57
C VAL A 124 -7.43 14.12 -3.09
N VAL A 125 -6.98 12.91 -2.77
CA VAL A 125 -6.75 12.48 -1.40
C VAL A 125 -5.26 12.38 -1.14
N PHE A 126 -4.79 13.08 -0.12
CA PHE A 126 -3.43 12.94 0.39
C PHE A 126 -3.41 12.16 1.69
N THR A 127 -2.56 11.15 1.77
CA THR A 127 -2.30 10.42 3.00
C THR A 127 -0.94 10.83 3.57
N LEU A 128 -0.91 11.16 4.85
CA LEU A 128 0.29 11.56 5.57
C LEU A 128 0.62 10.51 6.64
N GLY A 129 1.74 9.82 6.46
CA GLY A 129 2.20 8.78 7.38
C GLY A 129 3.72 8.68 7.35
N THR A 130 4.26 7.54 6.96
CA THR A 130 5.70 7.36 6.75
C THR A 130 6.22 8.32 5.68
N GLY A 131 5.42 8.57 4.65
CA GLY A 131 5.64 9.53 3.58
C GLY A 131 4.34 10.19 3.16
N LEU A 132 4.34 10.81 1.97
CA LEU A 132 3.19 11.41 1.32
C LEU A 132 2.61 10.41 0.29
N GLY A 133 1.38 9.94 0.51
CA GLY A 133 0.62 9.22 -0.50
C GLY A 133 -0.36 10.14 -1.21
N CYS A 134 -0.71 9.81 -2.45
CA CYS A 134 -1.67 10.55 -3.26
C CYS A 134 -2.56 9.60 -4.03
N ALA A 135 -3.86 9.85 -4.02
CA ALA A 135 -4.82 9.20 -4.88
C ALA A 135 -5.74 10.25 -5.53
N ILE A 136 -6.09 10.05 -6.78
CA ILE A 136 -6.88 11.00 -7.57
C ILE A 136 -8.09 10.27 -8.13
N PHE A 137 -9.25 10.89 -8.02
CA PHE A 137 -10.52 10.35 -8.51
C PHE A 137 -11.25 11.38 -9.36
N ASP A 138 -12.01 10.90 -10.33
CA ASP A 138 -12.93 11.70 -11.14
C ASP A 138 -14.27 10.98 -11.18
N ASP A 139 -15.30 11.61 -10.66
CA ASP A 139 -16.64 11.02 -10.48
C ASP A 139 -16.58 9.60 -9.86
N GLY A 140 -15.76 9.43 -8.81
CA GLY A 140 -15.58 8.16 -8.11
C GLY A 140 -14.67 7.16 -8.80
N HIS A 141 -14.18 7.44 -10.01
CA HIS A 141 -13.28 6.57 -10.74
C HIS A 141 -11.82 6.89 -10.40
N LEU A 142 -11.08 5.87 -9.93
CA LEU A 142 -9.67 6.01 -9.62
C LEU A 142 -8.87 6.31 -10.90
N LEU A 143 -8.13 7.42 -10.89
CA LEU A 143 -7.23 7.79 -11.97
C LEU A 143 -5.84 7.13 -11.80
N PRO A 144 -5.00 7.12 -12.86
CA PRO A 144 -3.67 6.53 -12.79
C PRO A 144 -2.84 7.09 -11.65
N HIS A 145 -2.12 6.21 -10.95
CA HIS A 145 -1.29 6.55 -9.80
C HIS A 145 -0.24 7.63 -10.12
N LEU A 146 -0.17 8.63 -9.25
CA LEU A 146 0.83 9.69 -9.29
C LEU A 146 1.72 9.62 -8.04
N GLU A 147 3.01 9.25 -8.22
CA GLU A 147 3.98 9.15 -7.14
C GLU A 147 4.51 10.55 -6.74
N VAL A 148 3.66 11.31 -6.05
CA VAL A 148 3.95 12.69 -5.63
C VAL A 148 5.08 12.75 -4.61
N SER A 149 5.24 11.73 -3.77
CA SER A 149 6.24 11.68 -2.70
C SER A 149 7.66 11.93 -3.21
N ARG A 150 7.94 11.48 -4.42
CA ARG A 150 9.24 11.59 -5.08
C ARG A 150 9.37 12.79 -6.02
N ALA A 151 8.32 13.58 -6.17
CA ALA A 151 8.38 14.80 -6.99
C ALA A 151 9.32 15.82 -6.37
N PRO A 152 10.08 16.59 -7.19
CA PRO A 152 10.97 17.63 -6.70
C PRO A 152 10.18 18.80 -6.12
N VAL A 153 10.62 19.30 -4.98
CA VAL A 153 9.98 20.44 -4.30
C VAL A 153 10.88 21.66 -4.29
N ARG A 154 12.02 21.56 -3.62
CA ARG A 154 12.90 22.69 -3.37
C ARG A 154 14.35 22.21 -3.22
N ARG A 155 15.30 22.93 -3.85
CA ARG A 155 16.74 22.67 -3.75
C ARG A 155 17.12 21.22 -4.08
N GLY A 156 16.48 20.63 -5.10
CA GLY A 156 16.73 19.26 -5.54
C GLY A 156 16.25 18.16 -4.56
N ARG A 157 15.47 18.52 -3.54
CA ARG A 157 14.89 17.56 -2.61
C ARG A 157 13.44 17.22 -3.00
N ILE A 158 13.01 16.02 -2.65
CA ILE A 158 11.66 15.50 -2.91
C ILE A 158 10.71 15.78 -1.73
N TYR A 159 9.40 15.60 -1.95
CA TYR A 159 8.38 15.81 -0.92
C TYR A 159 8.65 15.02 0.35
N ASP A 160 9.02 13.74 0.28
CA ASP A 160 9.32 12.90 1.45
C ASP A 160 10.46 13.45 2.33
N THR A 161 11.29 14.37 1.81
CA THR A 161 12.32 15.04 2.62
C THR A 161 11.71 16.04 3.60
N TYR A 162 10.53 16.61 3.28
CA TYR A 162 9.88 17.66 4.05
C TYR A 162 8.60 17.20 4.75
N ILE A 163 7.98 16.12 4.27
CA ILE A 163 6.69 15.61 4.72
C ILE A 163 6.86 14.15 5.16
N GLY A 164 6.11 13.75 6.17
CA GLY A 164 6.13 12.40 6.70
C GLY A 164 6.92 12.24 8.01
N ASP A 165 6.93 11.04 8.52
CA ASP A 165 7.42 10.74 9.86
C ASP A 165 8.90 11.07 10.09
N ALA A 166 9.74 10.85 9.07
CA ALA A 166 11.17 11.20 9.13
C ALA A 166 11.40 12.72 9.20
N ALA A 167 10.63 13.49 8.44
CA ALA A 167 10.67 14.94 8.47
C ALA A 167 10.16 15.47 9.82
N ARG A 168 9.04 14.95 10.30
CA ARG A 168 8.48 15.28 11.61
C ARG A 168 9.47 15.05 12.75
N LYS A 169 10.15 13.90 12.78
CA LYS A 169 11.17 13.59 13.79
C LYS A 169 12.38 14.53 13.74
N ARG A 170 12.77 14.97 12.53
CA ARG A 170 13.91 15.87 12.34
C ARG A 170 13.58 17.33 12.64
N LEU A 171 12.40 17.80 12.27
CA LEU A 171 11.99 19.20 12.36
C LEU A 171 11.26 19.52 13.68
N GLY A 172 10.87 18.50 14.44
CA GLY A 172 10.01 18.64 15.61
C GLY A 172 8.54 18.86 15.24
N HIS A 173 7.69 18.86 16.25
CA HIS A 173 6.33 19.39 16.08
C HIS A 173 6.43 20.91 15.99
N LEU A 174 6.09 21.47 14.84
CA LEU A 174 5.70 22.88 14.80
C LEU A 174 4.38 22.96 15.57
N ALA A 175 4.46 23.62 16.70
CA ALA A 175 3.30 23.92 17.53
C ALA A 175 2.35 24.87 16.79
#